data_9cb5cf1889d2792426ddb53af5ff1fa5
#
_entry.id   9cb5cf1889d2792426ddb53af5ff1fa5
#
_cell.length_a   1.000
_cell.length_b   1.000
_cell.length_c   1.000
_cell.angle_alpha   90.00
_cell.angle_beta   90.00
_cell.angle_gamma   90.00
#
_symmetry.space_group_name_H-M   'P 1'
#
loop_
_entity.id
_entity.type
_entity.pdbx_description
1 polymer ?
#
loop_
_entity_poly.entity_id
_entity_poly.type
_entity_poly.pdbx_seq_one_letter_code
_entity_poly.pdbx_strand_id
1 'polypeptide(L)'
;MRAKIVIYRSGVERLIDNVSKKELNEYNQGRLDLLKAMLLQFEGEGTIMKTEITLYRSVIENLMDEMSTKETSEYANGRLDLLKALLLLFDEEGQ
;
A
#
# COMPACT_ATOMS: atom_id res chain seq x y z
N MET A 1 -17.03 -9.59 -3.65
CA MET A 1 -15.81 -8.82 -3.86
C MET A 1 -16.10 -7.34 -4.00
N ARG A 2 -15.38 -6.53 -3.26
CA ARG A 2 -15.61 -5.10 -3.33
C ARG A 2 -14.75 -4.45 -4.41
N ALA A 3 -15.29 -3.41 -5.04
CA ALA A 3 -14.55 -2.64 -6.03
C ALA A 3 -13.71 -1.55 -5.38
N LYS A 4 -14.06 -1.16 -4.15
CA LYS A 4 -13.34 -0.12 -3.43
C LYS A 4 -13.40 -0.36 -1.93
N ILE A 5 -12.41 0.15 -1.22
CA ILE A 5 -12.37 0.12 0.24
C ILE A 5 -11.87 1.47 0.74
N VAL A 6 -12.13 1.73 2.01
CA VAL A 6 -11.62 2.94 2.66
C VAL A 6 -10.41 2.57 3.50
N ILE A 7 -9.35 3.33 3.34
CA ILE A 7 -8.10 3.15 4.10
C ILE A 7 -7.92 4.36 4.99
N TYR A 8 -7.53 4.11 6.24
CA TYR A 8 -7.32 5.18 7.21
C TYR A 8 -5.84 5.53 7.33
N ARG A 9 -5.57 6.82 7.45
CA ARG A 9 -4.21 7.32 7.59
C ARG A 9 -3.50 6.68 8.78
N SER A 10 -4.20 6.56 9.91
CA SER A 10 -3.61 5.95 11.10
C SER A 10 -3.17 4.51 10.85
N GLY A 11 -3.91 3.79 10.02
CA GLY A 11 -3.53 2.42 9.66
C GLY A 11 -2.25 2.37 8.87
N VAL A 12 -2.10 3.28 7.91
CA VAL A 12 -0.89 3.35 7.10
C VAL A 12 0.30 3.76 7.96
N GLU A 13 0.10 4.73 8.84
CA GLU A 13 1.18 5.18 9.73
C GLU A 13 1.64 4.05 10.66
N ARG A 14 0.69 3.24 11.13
CA ARG A 14 1.03 2.10 11.97
C ARG A 14 1.85 1.06 11.21
N LEU A 15 1.48 0.81 9.97
CA LEU A 15 2.23 -0.13 9.15
C LEU A 15 3.64 0.37 8.87
N ILE A 16 3.79 1.67 8.62
CA ILE A 16 5.10 2.27 8.42
C ILE A 16 5.95 2.06 9.67
N ASP A 17 5.37 2.32 10.82
CA ASP A 17 6.09 2.14 12.09
C ASP A 17 6.54 0.69 12.27
N ASN A 18 5.64 -0.25 11.99
CA ASN A 18 5.95 -1.67 12.12
C ASN A 18 7.07 -2.10 11.18
N VAL A 19 7.01 -1.68 9.91
CA VAL A 19 8.05 -2.05 8.95
C VAL A 19 9.37 -1.38 9.29
N SER A 20 9.32 -0.13 9.81
CA SER A 20 10.52 0.60 10.19
C SER A 20 11.31 -0.08 11.29
N LYS A 21 10.65 -0.89 12.10
CA LYS A 21 11.31 -1.60 13.20
C LYS A 21 11.96 -2.91 12.75
N LYS A 22 11.68 -3.34 11.54
CA LYS A 22 12.25 -4.56 11.01
C LYS A 22 13.62 -4.30 10.42
N GLU A 23 14.33 -5.38 10.12
CA GLU A 23 15.63 -5.27 9.50
C GLU A 23 15.53 -4.47 8.19
N LEU A 24 16.44 -3.53 8.02
CA LEU A 24 16.47 -2.71 6.81
C LEU A 24 17.14 -3.49 5.69
N ASN A 25 16.33 -4.05 4.81
CA ASN A 25 16.81 -4.75 3.64
C ASN A 25 15.96 -4.31 2.44
N GLU A 26 16.31 -4.77 1.26
CA GLU A 26 15.60 -4.33 0.05
C GLU A 26 14.13 -4.68 0.07
N TYR A 27 13.79 -5.85 0.60
CA TYR A 27 12.40 -6.28 0.70
C TYR A 27 11.58 -5.31 1.55
N ASN A 28 12.07 -5.02 2.75
CA ASN A 28 11.37 -4.11 3.65
C ASN A 28 11.40 -2.67 3.14
N GLN A 29 12.46 -2.29 2.42
CA GLN A 29 12.53 -0.97 1.82
C GLN A 29 11.44 -0.80 0.76
N GLY A 30 11.20 -1.85 -0.02
CA GLY A 30 10.12 -1.82 -1.02
C GLY A 30 8.77 -1.61 -0.38
N ARG A 31 8.52 -2.35 0.71
CA ARG A 31 7.27 -2.20 1.46
C ARG A 31 7.13 -0.80 2.04
N LEU A 32 8.21 -0.30 2.62
CA LEU A 32 8.20 1.01 3.25
C LEU A 32 7.97 2.13 2.23
N ASP A 33 8.63 2.03 1.08
CA ASP A 33 8.47 3.05 0.04
C ASP A 33 7.04 3.10 -0.49
N LEU A 34 6.42 1.93 -0.66
CA LEU A 34 5.04 1.89 -1.12
C LEU A 34 4.09 2.49 -0.06
N LEU A 35 4.33 2.17 1.20
CA LEU A 35 3.52 2.74 2.28
C LEU A 35 3.67 4.27 2.34
N LYS A 36 4.87 4.77 2.15
CA LYS A 36 5.10 6.22 2.12
C LYS A 36 4.40 6.87 0.96
N ALA A 37 4.40 6.20 -0.20
CA ALA A 37 3.68 6.70 -1.36
C ALA A 37 2.18 6.76 -1.07
N MET A 38 1.65 5.75 -0.38
CA MET A 38 0.26 5.76 0.02
C MET A 38 -0.05 6.89 0.99
N LEU A 39 0.89 7.16 1.90
CA LEU A 39 0.71 8.23 2.87
C LEU A 39 0.56 9.58 2.19
N LEU A 40 1.25 9.77 1.07
CA LEU A 40 1.14 11.02 0.32
C LEU A 40 -0.27 11.25 -0.21
N GLN A 41 -1.04 10.19 -0.43
CA GLN A 41 -2.42 10.31 -0.91
C GLN A 41 -3.33 10.96 0.14
N PHE A 42 -2.93 10.95 1.40
CA PHE A 42 -3.72 11.57 2.46
C PHE A 42 -3.49 13.07 2.56
N GLU A 43 -2.46 13.58 1.89
CA GLU A 43 -2.19 15.02 1.92
C GLU A 43 -3.22 15.72 1.05
N GLY A 44 -3.88 16.70 1.65
CA GLY A 44 -4.84 17.51 0.93
C GLY A 44 -4.17 18.77 0.41
N GLU A 45 -4.98 19.62 -0.19
CA GLU A 45 -4.48 20.90 -0.67
C GLU A 45 -4.21 21.82 0.53
N GLY A 46 -3.12 22.54 0.45
CA GLY A 46 -2.72 23.44 1.52
C GLY A 46 -2.27 22.65 2.74
N THR A 47 -2.81 22.99 3.89
CA THR A 47 -2.42 22.38 5.17
C THR A 47 -3.40 21.31 5.64
N ILE A 48 -4.43 21.04 4.85
CA ILE A 48 -5.47 20.08 5.25
C ILE A 48 -5.01 18.68 4.92
N MET A 49 -5.02 17.80 5.94
CA MET A 49 -4.68 16.40 5.75
C MET A 49 -5.95 15.57 5.87
N LYS A 50 -6.08 14.60 4.98
CA LYS A 50 -7.21 13.68 5.02
C LYS A 50 -6.93 12.59 6.06
N THR A 51 -8.00 12.10 6.68
CA THR A 51 -7.89 11.01 7.64
C THR A 51 -8.17 9.66 6.98
N GLU A 52 -8.80 9.70 5.82
CA GLU A 52 -9.11 8.48 5.08
C GLU A 52 -9.08 8.74 3.59
N ILE A 53 -8.82 7.68 2.83
CA ILE A 53 -8.88 7.74 1.37
C ILE A 53 -9.59 6.48 0.88
N THR A 54 -10.10 6.55 -0.34
CA THR A 54 -10.73 5.40 -0.98
C THR A 54 -9.74 4.77 -1.95
N LEU A 55 -9.54 3.47 -1.81
CA LEU A 55 -8.71 2.72 -2.75
C LEU A 55 -9.61 1.89 -3.65
N TYR A 56 -9.28 1.86 -4.93
CA TYR A 56 -10.02 1.07 -5.91
C TYR A 56 -9.25 -0.19 -6.25
N ARG A 57 -9.98 -1.31 -6.32
CA ARG A 57 -9.38 -2.59 -6.63
C ARG A 57 -8.62 -2.56 -7.95
N SER A 58 -9.22 -1.91 -8.95
CA SER A 58 -8.60 -1.85 -10.28
C SER A 58 -7.23 -1.17 -10.25
N VAL A 59 -7.07 -0.15 -9.39
CA VAL A 59 -5.80 0.55 -9.25
C VAL A 59 -4.73 -0.39 -8.67
N ILE A 60 -5.12 -1.14 -7.64
CA ILE A 60 -4.19 -2.09 -7.01
C ILE A 60 -3.79 -3.17 -8.00
N GLU A 61 -4.77 -3.70 -8.75
CA GLU A 61 -4.49 -4.74 -9.75
C GLU A 61 -3.57 -4.23 -10.86
N ASN A 62 -3.78 -2.99 -11.29
CA ASN A 62 -2.92 -2.40 -12.31
C ASN A 62 -1.49 -2.22 -11.82
N LEU A 63 -1.33 -1.80 -10.57
CA LEU A 63 0.00 -1.66 -9.99
C LEU A 63 0.70 -3.01 -9.88
N MET A 64 -0.03 -4.05 -9.50
CA MET A 64 0.53 -5.39 -9.43
C MET A 64 0.97 -5.88 -10.80
N ASP A 65 0.17 -5.61 -11.82
CA ASP A 65 0.48 -5.98 -13.19
C ASP A 65 1.78 -5.31 -13.66
N GLU A 66 1.89 -4.02 -13.40
CA GLU A 66 3.10 -3.28 -13.78
C GLU A 66 4.34 -3.84 -13.10
N MET A 67 4.22 -4.18 -11.84
CA MET A 67 5.37 -4.70 -11.09
C MET A 67 5.77 -6.09 -11.52
N SER A 68 4.79 -6.93 -11.85
CA SER A 68 5.09 -8.30 -12.22
C SER A 68 5.74 -8.42 -13.58
N THR A 69 5.67 -7.38 -14.41
CA THR A 69 6.31 -7.38 -15.72
C THR A 69 7.74 -6.82 -15.68
N LYS A 70 8.13 -6.25 -14.55
CA LYS A 70 9.47 -5.68 -14.39
C LYS A 70 10.39 -6.74 -13.80
N GLU A 71 11.67 -6.40 -13.74
CA GLU A 71 12.63 -7.36 -13.20
C GLU A 71 12.28 -7.75 -11.77
N THR A 72 12.57 -9.00 -11.45
CA THR A 72 12.31 -9.54 -10.12
C THR A 72 13.46 -9.16 -9.19
N SER A 73 13.13 -8.49 -8.09
CA SER A 73 14.12 -8.13 -7.09
C SER A 73 13.45 -8.20 -5.72
N GLU A 74 14.26 -8.22 -4.67
CA GLU A 74 13.69 -8.23 -3.32
C GLU A 74 12.90 -6.96 -3.07
N TYR A 75 13.36 -5.82 -3.60
CA TYR A 75 12.65 -4.57 -3.48
C TYR A 75 11.26 -4.66 -4.14
N ALA A 76 11.21 -5.16 -5.36
CA ALA A 76 9.94 -5.32 -6.08
C ALA A 76 9.03 -6.34 -5.38
N ASN A 77 9.61 -7.40 -4.83
CA ASN A 77 8.85 -8.40 -4.10
C ASN A 77 8.18 -7.80 -2.85
N GLY A 78 8.90 -6.92 -2.16
CA GLY A 78 8.32 -6.26 -0.98
C GLY A 78 7.12 -5.42 -1.36
N ARG A 79 7.23 -4.66 -2.43
CA ARG A 79 6.11 -3.84 -2.90
C ARG A 79 4.95 -4.71 -3.37
N LEU A 80 5.25 -5.77 -4.11
CA LEU A 80 4.23 -6.67 -4.62
C LEU A 80 3.48 -7.38 -3.49
N ASP A 81 4.20 -7.85 -2.48
CA ASP A 81 3.58 -8.53 -1.35
C ASP A 81 2.65 -7.60 -0.58
N LEU A 82 3.04 -6.33 -0.45
CA LEU A 82 2.17 -5.36 0.22
C LEU A 82 0.90 -5.12 -0.59
N LEU A 83 1.02 -5.03 -1.91
CA LEU A 83 -0.16 -4.88 -2.77
C LEU A 83 -1.09 -6.09 -2.66
N LYS A 84 -0.51 -7.29 -2.58
CA LYS A 84 -1.31 -8.51 -2.39
C LYS A 84 -2.05 -8.49 -1.07
N ALA A 85 -1.39 -8.00 -0.02
CA ALA A 85 -2.04 -7.87 1.28
C ALA A 85 -3.21 -6.89 1.23
N LEU A 86 -3.03 -5.78 0.52
CA LEU A 86 -4.11 -4.82 0.33
C LEU A 86 -5.28 -5.44 -0.43
N LEU A 87 -4.96 -6.25 -1.43
CA LEU A 87 -5.99 -6.90 -2.23
C LEU A 87 -6.87 -7.82 -1.39
N LEU A 88 -6.27 -8.47 -0.39
CA LEU A 88 -7.02 -9.34 0.51
C LEU A 88 -8.07 -8.57 1.31
N LEU A 89 -7.83 -7.30 1.60
CA LEU A 89 -8.79 -6.48 2.34
C LEU A 89 -10.08 -6.31 1.54
N PHE A 90 -9.97 -6.24 0.21
CA PHE A 90 -11.17 -6.13 -0.63
C PHE A 90 -12.01 -7.39 -0.53
N ASP A 91 -11.38 -8.53 -0.43
CA ASP A 91 -12.10 -9.80 -0.33
C ASP A 91 -12.75 -9.97 1.03
N GLU A 92 -12.04 -9.65 2.10
CA GLU A 92 -12.56 -9.78 3.46
C GLU A 92 -13.78 -8.91 3.69
N GLU A 93 -13.73 -7.67 3.24
CA GLU A 93 -14.83 -6.75 3.45
C GLU A 93 -15.99 -6.98 2.50
N GLY A 94 -15.78 -7.78 1.48
CA GLY A 94 -16.82 -8.13 0.52
C GLY A 94 -17.77 -9.21 1.02
N GLN A 95 -17.47 -9.75 2.16
CA GLN A 95 -18.27 -10.84 2.75
C GLN A 95 -19.60 -10.37 3.30
#